data_f1080d6e61a2a47382ef336103dbd318
#
_entry.id   f1080d6e61a2a47382ef336103dbd318
#
_cell.length_a   1.000
_cell.length_b   1.000
_cell.length_c   1.000
_cell.angle_alpha   90.00
_cell.angle_beta   90.00
_cell.angle_gamma   90.00
#
_symmetry.space_group_name_H-M   'P 1'
#
loop_
_entity.id
_entity.type
_entity.pdbx_description
1 polymer ?
#
loop_
_entity_poly.entity_id
_entity_poly.type
_entity_poly.pdbx_seq_one_letter_code
_entity_poly.pdbx_strand_id
1 'polypeptide(L)'
;QSGFLFYIPAAYTSKIDPTTGFANLFNMTELTSAEKKKEFLSHFDDITYDGKNDRFLFSFDYKNFKCFQTDFIKKWTVYTQGKRIVYDKESKSAKEIFPVEIIKAALAKQNIALTDQLDVLSAINSVEASPKSASFFGDICYAFEKTLQMRNSIPKTDEDYIVTPEKKKKGEFYDSRSCGDTLPKNA
;
A
#
# COMPACT_ATOMS: atom_id res chain seq x y z
N GLN A 1 -35.05 26.11 1.46
CA GLN A 1 -33.76 25.46 1.09
C GLN A 1 -34.09 24.11 0.48
N SER A 2 -33.89 23.98 -0.82
CA SER A 2 -34.01 22.69 -1.54
C SER A 2 -32.70 21.92 -1.36
N GLY A 3 -32.69 20.88 -0.54
CA GLY A 3 -31.58 19.95 -0.45
C GLY A 3 -31.60 19.00 -1.66
N PHE A 4 -30.46 18.84 -2.32
CA PHE A 4 -30.31 17.81 -3.36
C PHE A 4 -29.76 16.54 -2.70
N LEU A 5 -30.46 15.43 -2.88
CA LEU A 5 -30.00 14.12 -2.43
C LEU A 5 -29.27 13.46 -3.61
N PHE A 6 -27.98 13.23 -3.46
CA PHE A 6 -27.22 12.48 -4.44
C PHE A 6 -27.07 11.03 -4.00
N TYR A 7 -27.46 10.11 -4.86
CA TYR A 7 -27.21 8.69 -4.65
C TYR A 7 -25.78 8.38 -5.13
N ILE A 8 -24.90 8.06 -4.19
CA ILE A 8 -23.55 7.58 -4.52
C ILE A 8 -23.54 6.08 -4.32
N PRO A 9 -23.25 5.28 -5.36
CA PRO A 9 -23.10 3.84 -5.21
C PRO A 9 -22.03 3.54 -4.15
N ALA A 10 -22.37 2.77 -3.12
CA ALA A 10 -21.43 2.39 -2.08
C ALA A 10 -20.31 1.45 -2.58
N ALA A 11 -20.50 0.86 -3.75
CA ALA A 11 -19.48 0.07 -4.42
C ALA A 11 -18.23 0.92 -4.69
N TYR A 12 -17.07 0.40 -4.29
CA TYR A 12 -15.73 1.03 -4.46
C TYR A 12 -15.42 2.24 -3.58
N THR A 13 -16.32 2.79 -2.79
CA THR A 13 -16.02 3.93 -1.89
C THR A 13 -14.87 3.63 -0.92
N SER A 14 -14.67 2.37 -0.55
CA SER A 14 -13.54 1.93 0.28
C SER A 14 -12.22 1.77 -0.47
N LYS A 15 -12.22 1.94 -1.80
CA LYS A 15 -11.04 1.83 -2.66
C LYS A 15 -10.56 3.19 -3.17
N ILE A 16 -11.30 4.25 -2.89
CA ILE A 16 -11.00 5.59 -3.39
C ILE A 16 -10.66 6.48 -2.20
N ASP A 17 -9.52 7.15 -2.28
CA ASP A 17 -9.18 8.24 -1.37
C ASP A 17 -9.72 9.56 -1.95
N PRO A 18 -10.73 10.18 -1.32
CA PRO A 18 -11.34 11.39 -1.84
C PRO A 18 -10.39 12.60 -1.78
N THR A 19 -9.35 12.54 -0.95
CA THR A 19 -8.41 13.66 -0.79
C THR A 19 -7.40 13.73 -1.92
N THR A 20 -6.87 12.58 -2.33
CA THR A 20 -5.84 12.51 -3.37
C THR A 20 -6.38 12.07 -4.72
N GLY A 21 -7.57 11.47 -4.76
CA GLY A 21 -8.13 10.82 -5.93
C GLY A 21 -7.51 9.45 -6.21
N PHE A 22 -6.70 8.91 -5.28
CA PHE A 22 -6.16 7.56 -5.43
C PHE A 22 -7.29 6.54 -5.45
N ALA A 23 -7.27 5.64 -6.43
CA ALA A 23 -8.17 4.51 -6.50
C ALA A 23 -7.36 3.21 -6.47
N ASN A 24 -7.63 2.33 -5.49
CA ASN A 24 -6.99 1.02 -5.44
C ASN A 24 -7.62 0.09 -6.49
N LEU A 25 -6.92 -0.10 -7.62
CA LEU A 25 -7.34 -0.94 -8.74
C LEU A 25 -6.72 -2.34 -8.70
N PHE A 26 -5.86 -2.64 -7.72
CA PHE A 26 -5.18 -3.92 -7.65
C PHE A 26 -6.12 -5.05 -7.22
N ASN A 27 -6.01 -6.19 -7.92
CA ASN A 27 -6.63 -7.45 -7.54
C ASN A 27 -5.57 -8.44 -7.07
N MET A 28 -5.36 -8.51 -5.76
CA MET A 28 -4.32 -9.35 -5.16
C MET A 28 -4.73 -10.84 -5.08
N THR A 29 -6.00 -11.18 -5.32
CA THR A 29 -6.49 -12.56 -5.18
C THR A 29 -5.96 -13.51 -6.25
N GLU A 30 -5.49 -12.97 -7.36
CA GLU A 30 -4.93 -13.76 -8.48
C GLU A 30 -3.45 -14.13 -8.28
N LEU A 31 -2.78 -13.54 -7.28
CA LEU A 31 -1.38 -13.76 -6.98
C LEU A 31 -1.18 -15.04 -6.16
N THR A 32 -1.44 -16.20 -6.76
CA THR A 32 -1.46 -17.49 -6.06
C THR A 32 -0.11 -18.18 -5.96
N SER A 33 0.85 -17.88 -6.85
CA SER A 33 2.19 -18.50 -6.88
C SER A 33 3.32 -17.50 -6.67
N ALA A 34 4.54 -18.01 -6.40
CA ALA A 34 5.73 -17.18 -6.25
C ALA A 34 6.06 -16.40 -7.54
N GLU A 35 5.88 -17.05 -8.69
CA GLU A 35 6.15 -16.48 -10.01
C GLU A 35 5.21 -15.30 -10.28
N LYS A 36 3.91 -15.48 -10.05
CA LYS A 36 2.91 -14.42 -10.23
C LYS A 36 3.15 -13.24 -9.29
N LYS A 37 3.55 -13.51 -8.05
CA LYS A 37 3.89 -12.44 -7.09
C LYS A 37 5.15 -11.69 -7.50
N LYS A 38 6.19 -12.40 -7.94
CA LYS A 38 7.40 -11.78 -8.47
C LYS A 38 7.10 -10.94 -9.71
N GLU A 39 6.32 -11.50 -10.66
CA GLU A 39 5.87 -10.78 -11.85
C GLU A 39 5.11 -9.50 -11.48
N PHE A 40 4.17 -9.58 -10.54
CA PHE A 40 3.45 -8.42 -10.03
C PHE A 40 4.39 -7.34 -9.49
N LEU A 41 5.36 -7.72 -8.66
CA LEU A 41 6.34 -6.79 -8.09
C LEU A 41 7.28 -6.20 -9.15
N SER A 42 7.57 -6.91 -10.21
CA SER A 42 8.41 -6.40 -11.32
C SER A 42 7.73 -5.31 -12.16
N HIS A 43 6.42 -5.13 -12.03
CA HIS A 43 5.68 -4.07 -12.72
C HIS A 43 5.76 -2.70 -12.04
N PHE A 44 6.34 -2.62 -10.85
CA PHE A 44 6.62 -1.32 -10.22
C PHE A 44 7.75 -0.61 -10.95
N ASP A 45 7.65 0.71 -11.03
CA ASP A 45 8.72 1.54 -11.61
C ASP A 45 9.92 1.57 -10.64
N ASP A 46 9.64 1.59 -9.33
CA ASP A 46 10.64 1.61 -8.28
C ASP A 46 10.08 1.12 -6.94
N ILE A 47 10.89 0.44 -6.15
CA ILE A 47 10.62 0.12 -4.75
C ILE A 47 11.89 0.44 -3.97
N THR A 48 11.85 1.48 -3.13
CA THR A 48 13.01 1.93 -2.35
C THR A 48 12.72 1.97 -0.86
N TYR A 49 13.76 1.93 -0.05
CA TYR A 49 13.69 2.13 1.39
C TYR A 49 14.23 3.52 1.76
N ASP A 50 13.42 4.31 2.42
CA ASP A 50 13.78 5.59 3.01
C ASP A 50 14.11 5.37 4.49
N GLY A 51 15.40 5.22 4.79
CA GLY A 51 15.87 4.94 6.16
C GLY A 51 15.66 6.11 7.12
N LYS A 52 15.61 7.33 6.60
CA LYS A 52 15.38 8.53 7.43
C LYS A 52 13.97 8.54 8.06
N ASN A 53 12.98 8.09 7.29
CA ASN A 53 11.58 8.09 7.71
C ASN A 53 11.07 6.68 8.02
N ASP A 54 11.95 5.69 7.98
CA ASP A 54 11.64 4.27 8.22
C ASP A 54 10.42 3.78 7.42
N ARG A 55 10.48 3.92 6.10
CA ARG A 55 9.38 3.59 5.20
C ARG A 55 9.87 3.04 3.86
N PHE A 56 9.04 2.25 3.23
CA PHE A 56 9.23 1.84 1.84
C PHE A 56 8.37 2.71 0.92
N LEU A 57 8.90 3.01 -0.25
CA LEU A 57 8.23 3.74 -1.31
C LEU A 57 7.97 2.78 -2.46
N PHE A 58 6.72 2.68 -2.88
CA PHE A 58 6.29 1.91 -4.04
C PHE A 58 5.84 2.88 -5.12
N SER A 59 6.66 3.09 -6.14
CA SER A 59 6.34 3.94 -7.29
C SER A 59 5.89 3.10 -8.47
N PHE A 60 4.79 3.48 -9.10
CA PHE A 60 4.22 2.71 -10.19
C PHE A 60 3.37 3.56 -11.13
N ASP A 61 3.22 3.05 -12.35
CA ASP A 61 2.22 3.51 -13.31
C ASP A 61 1.19 2.39 -13.51
N TYR A 62 -0.09 2.68 -13.33
CA TYR A 62 -1.15 1.69 -13.48
C TYR A 62 -1.17 1.00 -14.85
N LYS A 63 -0.67 1.64 -15.90
CA LYS A 63 -0.56 1.02 -17.23
C LYS A 63 0.29 -0.25 -17.22
N ASN A 64 1.31 -0.34 -16.32
CA ASN A 64 2.18 -1.51 -16.23
C ASN A 64 1.42 -2.74 -15.73
N PHE A 65 0.33 -2.54 -14.98
CA PHE A 65 -0.50 -3.61 -14.42
C PHE A 65 -1.73 -3.95 -15.26
N LYS A 66 -1.91 -3.31 -16.40
CA LYS A 66 -3.06 -3.50 -17.30
C LYS A 66 -4.43 -3.26 -16.64
N CYS A 67 -4.47 -2.51 -15.54
CA CYS A 67 -5.68 -2.28 -14.73
C CYS A 67 -6.04 -0.79 -14.66
N PHE A 68 -6.42 -0.16 -15.78
CA PHE A 68 -6.63 1.29 -15.78
C PHE A 68 -7.70 1.76 -16.73
N GLN A 69 -8.17 2.97 -16.48
CA GLN A 69 -9.01 3.78 -17.35
C GLN A 69 -8.22 5.01 -17.84
N THR A 70 -8.63 5.58 -18.96
CA THR A 70 -7.87 6.60 -19.67
C THR A 70 -7.67 7.91 -18.90
N ASP A 71 -8.65 8.31 -18.09
CA ASP A 71 -8.67 9.64 -17.46
C ASP A 71 -8.14 9.69 -16.01
N PHE A 72 -7.63 8.57 -15.52
CA PHE A 72 -7.05 8.50 -14.19
C PHE A 72 -5.63 9.07 -14.12
N ILE A 73 -5.27 9.55 -12.92
CA ILE A 73 -3.87 9.71 -12.56
C ILE A 73 -3.25 8.32 -12.56
N LYS A 74 -2.27 8.10 -13.42
CA LYS A 74 -1.68 6.77 -13.65
C LYS A 74 -0.49 6.51 -12.76
N LYS A 75 0.31 7.54 -12.49
CA LYS A 75 1.54 7.43 -11.69
C LYS A 75 1.28 7.78 -10.25
N TRP A 76 1.71 6.88 -9.37
CA TRP A 76 1.55 6.99 -7.93
C TRP A 76 2.82 6.58 -7.20
N THR A 77 3.07 7.20 -6.06
CA THR A 77 4.00 6.72 -5.05
C THR A 77 3.23 6.43 -3.78
N VAL A 78 3.33 5.20 -3.28
CA VAL A 78 2.68 4.75 -2.06
C VAL A 78 3.73 4.56 -0.99
N TYR A 79 3.48 5.13 0.17
CA TYR A 79 4.35 5.04 1.33
C TYR A 79 3.84 3.99 2.30
N THR A 80 4.68 3.02 2.66
CA THR A 80 4.34 2.01 3.66
C THR A 80 4.87 2.42 5.02
N GLN A 81 4.07 2.89 5.90
CA GLN A 81 4.51 3.31 7.23
C GLN A 81 3.35 3.09 8.21
N GLY A 82 3.52 3.24 9.51
CA GLY A 82 2.51 3.07 10.54
C GLY A 82 1.95 1.67 10.62
N LYS A 83 0.87 1.52 11.36
CA LYS A 83 0.21 0.24 11.57
C LYS A 83 -1.09 0.11 10.79
N ARG A 84 -1.53 -1.12 10.61
CA ARG A 84 -2.84 -1.47 10.07
C ARG A 84 -3.53 -2.42 11.03
N ILE A 85 -4.85 -2.36 11.08
CA ILE A 85 -5.65 -3.30 11.85
C ILE A 85 -6.27 -4.29 10.88
N VAL A 86 -5.98 -5.55 11.08
CA VAL A 86 -6.55 -6.66 10.31
C VAL A 86 -7.35 -7.58 11.23
N TYR A 87 -8.42 -8.15 10.69
CA TYR A 87 -9.17 -9.16 11.42
C TYR A 87 -8.48 -10.51 11.27
N ASP A 88 -8.04 -11.07 12.37
CA ASP A 88 -7.50 -12.41 12.44
C ASP A 88 -8.65 -13.42 12.60
N LYS A 89 -8.77 -14.30 11.62
CA LYS A 89 -9.85 -15.31 11.60
C LYS A 89 -9.66 -16.41 12.65
N GLU A 90 -8.43 -16.72 13.02
CA GLU A 90 -8.12 -17.75 14.00
C GLU A 90 -8.44 -17.29 15.41
N SER A 91 -7.91 -16.15 15.80
CA SER A 91 -8.19 -15.56 17.12
C SER A 91 -9.54 -14.85 17.20
N LYS A 92 -10.24 -14.67 16.07
CA LYS A 92 -11.50 -13.92 15.94
C LYS A 92 -11.40 -12.51 16.51
N SER A 93 -10.25 -11.89 16.44
CA SER A 93 -9.95 -10.59 17.02
C SER A 93 -9.26 -9.66 16.03
N ALA A 94 -9.25 -8.38 16.36
CA ALA A 94 -8.46 -7.40 15.63
C ALA A 94 -6.98 -7.54 16.00
N LYS A 95 -6.11 -7.61 15.01
CA LYS A 95 -4.65 -7.68 15.16
C LYS A 95 -3.99 -6.48 14.51
N GLU A 96 -3.04 -5.89 15.21
CA GLU A 96 -2.19 -4.85 14.65
C GLU A 96 -1.06 -5.47 13.82
N ILE A 97 -0.80 -4.91 12.65
CA ILE A 97 0.33 -5.27 11.81
C ILE A 97 1.06 -3.99 11.37
N PHE A 98 2.35 -4.14 11.14
CA PHE A 98 3.23 -3.08 10.68
C PHE A 98 3.80 -3.45 9.31
N PRO A 99 3.29 -2.89 8.20
CA PRO A 99 3.75 -3.24 6.86
C PRO A 99 5.26 -3.10 6.67
N VAL A 100 5.87 -2.07 7.26
CA VAL A 100 7.32 -1.85 7.21
C VAL A 100 8.07 -3.02 7.82
N GLU A 101 7.68 -3.49 9.00
CA GLU A 101 8.34 -4.59 9.69
C GLU A 101 8.18 -5.92 8.95
N ILE A 102 7.06 -6.12 8.26
CA ILE A 102 6.84 -7.31 7.43
C ILE A 102 7.85 -7.33 6.28
N ILE A 103 8.05 -6.20 5.59
CA ILE A 103 9.01 -6.11 4.48
C ILE A 103 10.44 -6.26 5.00
N LYS A 104 10.81 -5.61 6.10
CA LYS A 104 12.13 -5.77 6.73
C LYS A 104 12.42 -7.24 7.07
N ALA A 105 11.47 -7.93 7.68
CA ALA A 105 11.61 -9.33 8.02
C ALA A 105 11.74 -10.21 6.76
N ALA A 106 11.02 -9.90 5.69
CA ALA A 106 11.13 -10.61 4.42
C ALA A 106 12.52 -10.44 3.80
N LEU A 107 13.05 -9.21 3.77
CA LEU A 107 14.40 -8.93 3.27
C LEU A 107 15.47 -9.63 4.10
N ALA A 108 15.36 -9.58 5.43
CA ALA A 108 16.30 -10.25 6.34
C ALA A 108 16.34 -11.78 6.12
N LYS A 109 15.21 -12.44 5.87
CA LYS A 109 15.14 -13.88 5.54
C LYS A 109 15.93 -14.24 4.27
N GLN A 110 16.13 -13.28 3.36
CA GLN A 110 16.94 -13.44 2.14
C GLN A 110 18.36 -12.92 2.30
N ASN A 111 18.78 -12.58 3.52
CA ASN A 111 20.09 -11.96 3.83
C ASN A 111 20.35 -10.66 3.05
N ILE A 112 19.28 -9.93 2.71
CA ILE A 112 19.37 -8.62 2.07
C ILE A 112 19.53 -7.57 3.16
N ALA A 113 20.70 -6.93 3.19
CA ALA A 113 21.00 -5.89 4.16
C ALA A 113 20.20 -4.62 3.87
N LEU A 114 19.54 -4.09 4.89
CA LEU A 114 18.78 -2.87 4.78
C LEU A 114 19.70 -1.66 4.94
N THR A 115 19.89 -0.91 3.90
CA THR A 115 20.64 0.36 3.90
C THR A 115 19.73 1.50 3.46
N ASP A 116 20.04 2.72 3.87
CA ASP A 116 19.30 3.88 3.39
C ASP A 116 19.38 3.98 1.86
N GLN A 117 18.25 4.31 1.23
CA GLN A 117 18.10 4.35 -0.22
C GLN A 117 18.33 2.99 -0.93
N LEU A 118 18.16 1.87 -0.20
CA LEU A 118 18.22 0.55 -0.83
C LEU A 118 17.24 0.45 -2.00
N ASP A 119 17.73 0.06 -3.16
CA ASP A 119 16.92 -0.38 -4.29
C ASP A 119 16.36 -1.78 -4.01
N VAL A 120 15.17 -1.79 -3.39
CA VAL A 120 14.48 -3.01 -3.02
C VAL A 120 13.96 -3.76 -4.24
N LEU A 121 13.61 -3.05 -5.32
CA LEU A 121 13.13 -3.68 -6.54
C LEU A 121 14.22 -4.53 -7.20
N SER A 122 15.44 -4.03 -7.29
CA SER A 122 16.59 -4.81 -7.78
C SER A 122 16.87 -6.02 -6.89
N ALA A 123 16.76 -5.85 -5.56
CA ALA A 123 16.91 -6.96 -4.63
C ALA A 123 15.81 -8.02 -4.81
N ILE A 124 14.55 -7.62 -4.99
CA ILE A 124 13.43 -8.52 -5.30
C ILE A 124 13.69 -9.28 -6.60
N ASN A 125 14.15 -8.60 -7.64
CA ASN A 125 14.38 -9.20 -8.95
C ASN A 125 15.52 -10.21 -8.93
N SER A 126 16.51 -10.04 -8.05
CA SER A 126 17.62 -10.98 -7.88
C SER A 126 17.23 -12.32 -7.23
N VAL A 127 16.11 -12.36 -6.48
CA VAL A 127 15.64 -13.60 -5.85
C VAL A 127 14.90 -14.45 -6.88
N GLU A 128 15.30 -15.71 -7.02
CA GLU A 128 14.63 -16.68 -7.90
C GLU A 128 13.23 -17.05 -7.34
N ALA A 129 12.23 -17.07 -8.22
CA ALA A 129 10.89 -17.51 -7.85
C ALA A 129 10.87 -19.03 -7.71
N SER A 130 10.58 -19.50 -6.50
CA SER A 130 10.53 -20.92 -6.14
C SER A 130 9.61 -21.15 -4.95
N PRO A 131 9.23 -22.38 -4.63
CA PRO A 131 8.48 -22.65 -3.41
C PRO A 131 9.17 -22.17 -2.13
N LYS A 132 10.51 -22.13 -2.11
CA LYS A 132 11.30 -21.66 -0.96
C LYS A 132 11.22 -20.14 -0.78
N SER A 133 11.10 -19.40 -1.86
CA SER A 133 10.97 -17.92 -1.84
C SER A 133 9.52 -17.44 -1.88
N ALA A 134 8.55 -18.34 -1.90
CA ALA A 134 7.13 -17.98 -2.00
C ALA A 134 6.65 -17.08 -0.85
N SER A 135 7.16 -17.30 0.38
CA SER A 135 6.85 -16.45 1.53
C SER A 135 7.45 -15.05 1.39
N PHE A 136 8.66 -14.93 0.83
CA PHE A 136 9.32 -13.64 0.61
C PHE A 136 8.49 -12.72 -0.28
N PHE A 137 8.12 -13.19 -1.47
CA PHE A 137 7.24 -12.41 -2.36
C PHE A 137 5.85 -12.21 -1.76
N GLY A 138 5.34 -13.23 -1.03
CA GLY A 138 4.06 -13.16 -0.36
C GLY A 138 4.00 -12.07 0.71
N ASP A 139 5.01 -11.97 1.55
CA ASP A 139 5.10 -11.00 2.63
C ASP A 139 5.15 -9.56 2.09
N ILE A 140 5.92 -9.33 1.01
CA ILE A 140 6.01 -8.00 0.37
C ILE A 140 4.67 -7.61 -0.28
N CYS A 141 4.06 -8.51 -1.05
CA CYS A 141 2.74 -8.28 -1.65
C CYS A 141 1.67 -8.03 -0.58
N TYR A 142 1.70 -8.79 0.51
CA TYR A 142 0.78 -8.61 1.64
C TYR A 142 0.97 -7.25 2.31
N ALA A 143 2.22 -6.85 2.60
CA ALA A 143 2.50 -5.55 3.19
C ALA A 143 2.01 -4.40 2.30
N PHE A 144 2.23 -4.49 0.99
CA PHE A 144 1.72 -3.53 0.02
C PHE A 144 0.18 -3.49 0.00
N GLU A 145 -0.48 -4.66 -0.08
CA GLU A 145 -1.94 -4.75 -0.03
C GLU A 145 -2.51 -4.08 1.23
N LYS A 146 -1.92 -4.37 2.40
CA LYS A 146 -2.41 -3.81 3.66
C LYS A 146 -2.16 -2.31 3.75
N THR A 147 -1.10 -1.81 3.15
CA THR A 147 -0.88 -0.36 3.03
C THR A 147 -2.02 0.33 2.28
N LEU A 148 -2.59 -0.32 1.26
CA LEU A 148 -3.67 0.22 0.46
C LEU A 148 -5.07 0.06 1.08
N GLN A 149 -5.20 -0.64 2.21
CA GLN A 149 -6.48 -0.87 2.85
C GLN A 149 -6.92 0.31 3.72
N MET A 150 -7.52 1.31 3.12
CA MET A 150 -7.98 2.52 3.80
C MET A 150 -8.95 2.28 4.94
N ARG A 151 -9.83 1.27 4.83
CA ARG A 151 -10.84 0.97 5.85
C ARG A 151 -10.27 0.53 7.20
N ASN A 152 -9.14 -0.13 7.18
CA ASN A 152 -8.55 -0.77 8.35
C ASN A 152 -7.46 0.10 9.00
N SER A 153 -7.30 1.31 8.52
CA SER A 153 -6.39 2.28 9.09
C SER A 153 -7.15 3.09 10.13
N ILE A 154 -7.09 2.68 11.39
CA ILE A 154 -7.70 3.41 12.49
C ILE A 154 -6.59 4.08 13.28
N PRO A 155 -6.45 5.42 13.23
CA PRO A 155 -5.46 6.12 14.01
C PRO A 155 -5.78 6.00 15.49
N LYS A 156 -4.78 5.70 16.30
CA LYS A 156 -4.83 5.92 17.73
C LYS A 156 -4.25 7.29 18.07
N THR A 157 -3.22 7.68 17.33
CA THR A 157 -2.58 9.00 17.41
C THR A 157 -2.13 9.39 16.02
N ASP A 158 -1.83 10.66 15.79
CA ASP A 158 -1.31 11.14 14.50
C ASP A 158 0.03 10.50 14.13
N GLU A 159 0.76 9.96 15.12
CA GLU A 159 2.03 9.26 14.96
C GLU A 159 1.87 7.82 14.46
N ASP A 160 0.70 7.22 14.62
CA ASP A 160 0.43 5.83 14.23
C ASP A 160 0.27 5.64 12.71
N TYR A 161 0.19 6.72 11.97
CA TYR A 161 -0.03 6.70 10.53
C TYR A 161 0.99 7.48 9.82
N ILE A 162 1.19 7.04 8.68
CA ILE A 162 1.94 7.73 7.77
C ILE A 162 1.18 8.59 7.01
N VAL A 163 1.12 9.60 7.50
CA VAL A 163 0.95 10.67 6.59
C VAL A 163 2.01 11.65 6.97
N THR A 164 3.00 11.65 6.18
CA THR A 164 3.91 12.76 6.22
C THR A 164 3.09 14.03 6.10
N PRO A 165 3.33 15.05 6.93
CA PRO A 165 2.72 16.37 6.77
C PRO A 165 3.17 17.09 5.50
N GLU A 166 3.88 16.40 4.63
CA GLU A 166 4.25 16.89 3.32
C GLU A 166 2.99 17.21 2.51
N LYS A 167 3.03 18.35 1.82
CA LYS A 167 1.94 18.72 0.93
C LYS A 167 1.67 17.58 -0.04
N LYS A 168 0.46 17.05 0.00
CA LYS A 168 0.01 16.02 -0.92
C LYS A 168 0.20 16.50 -2.35
N LYS A 169 1.01 15.78 -3.10
CA LYS A 169 1.25 16.08 -4.52
C LYS A 169 0.33 15.21 -5.36
N LYS A 170 -0.06 15.71 -6.51
CA LYS A 170 -0.79 14.93 -7.48
C LYS A 170 0.01 13.67 -7.83
N GLY A 171 -0.61 12.49 -7.74
CA GLY A 171 0.04 11.20 -7.96
C GLY A 171 0.62 10.53 -6.70
N GLU A 172 0.51 11.15 -5.52
CA GLU A 172 0.90 10.55 -4.26
C GLU A 172 -0.34 10.09 -3.48
N PHE A 173 -0.25 8.89 -2.92
CA PHE A 173 -1.31 8.34 -2.08
C PHE A 173 -1.00 8.55 -0.60
N TYR A 174 -1.98 9.11 0.08
CA TYR A 174 -2.01 9.22 1.53
C TYR A 174 -3.35 8.69 2.04
N ASP A 175 -3.33 7.89 3.09
CA ASP A 175 -4.58 7.54 3.76
C ASP A 175 -5.13 8.78 4.49
N SER A 176 -6.20 9.35 3.94
CA SER A 176 -6.80 10.58 4.46
C SER A 176 -7.29 10.43 5.90
N ARG A 177 -7.57 9.21 6.36
CA ARG A 177 -8.00 8.95 7.73
C ARG A 177 -6.85 9.00 8.72
N SER A 178 -5.63 8.90 8.25
CA SER A 178 -4.44 8.93 9.08
C SER A 178 -3.97 10.34 9.42
N CYS A 179 -4.50 11.37 8.76
CA CYS A 179 -4.13 12.75 8.99
C CYS A 179 -4.83 13.42 10.15
N GLY A 180 -5.67 12.72 10.92
CA GLY A 180 -6.59 13.40 11.86
C GLY A 180 -7.62 14.29 11.16
N ASP A 181 -7.47 14.52 9.88
CA ASP A 181 -8.46 15.20 9.05
C ASP A 181 -9.62 14.24 8.86
N THR A 182 -10.58 14.34 9.73
CA THR A 182 -11.91 13.85 9.43
C THR A 182 -12.26 14.31 8.02
N LEU A 183 -12.86 13.42 7.23
CA LEU A 183 -13.52 13.78 5.96
C LEU A 183 -14.09 15.20 6.10
N PRO A 184 -13.90 16.08 5.12
CA PRO A 184 -14.41 17.43 5.22
C PRO A 184 -15.84 17.36 5.73
N LYS A 185 -16.11 18.06 6.82
CA LYS A 185 -17.42 18.05 7.51
C LYS A 185 -18.58 18.44 6.60
N ASN A 186 -18.31 18.69 5.33
CA ASN A 186 -19.23 19.18 4.31
C ASN A 186 -19.24 18.31 3.04
N ALA A 187 -18.82 17.04 3.11
CA ALA A 187 -19.03 16.11 2.01
C ALA A 187 -20.40 15.47 2.08
#